data_660fabf6e360bb535265cc37b80625b2
#
_entry.id   660fabf6e360bb535265cc37b80625b2
#
_cell.length_a   1.000
_cell.length_b   1.000
_cell.length_c   1.000
_cell.angle_alpha   90.00
_cell.angle_beta   90.00
_cell.angle_gamma   90.00
#
_symmetry.space_group_name_H-M   'P 1'
#
loop_
_entity.id
_entity.type
_entity.pdbx_description
1 polymer ?
#
loop_
_entity_poly.entity_id
_entity_poly.type
_entity_poly.pdbx_seq_one_letter_code
_entity_poly.pdbx_strand_id
1 'polypeptide(L)'
;MPRVLTIEDDLVTAEEIATELRSHGFEVDRVGNGEDGLAMACRGDYAVITLDRMLPGIDGLALVTALRRLGITTPVLMISALSDVDERVRGLRAGGDDYLTKPFASDEMAARVEVLIRRHGQPAVAENQLRAGDLELDLMTRTARRAGEEIALLPTEFKLLEFLVRNAGQVVTRTMLFQEVWGYHFDPGTNLIDVHIGRLRKRIDQPGRHQPIRTVRGTGYVLDDHV
;
A
#
# COMPACT_ATOMS: atom_id res chain seq x y z
N MET A 1 0.02 22.58 -4.85
CA MET A 1 -0.14 21.36 -5.65
C MET A 1 0.87 20.33 -5.16
N PRO A 2 0.57 19.02 -5.13
CA PRO A 2 1.57 18.04 -4.78
C PRO A 2 2.70 18.02 -5.82
N ARG A 3 3.96 17.94 -5.34
CA ARG A 3 5.14 17.91 -6.20
C ARG A 3 5.60 16.48 -6.43
N VAL A 4 5.94 16.16 -7.66
CA VAL A 4 6.49 14.87 -8.07
C VAL A 4 7.92 15.06 -8.57
N LEU A 5 8.84 14.20 -8.16
CA LEU A 5 10.18 14.12 -8.73
C LEU A 5 10.23 12.94 -9.71
N THR A 6 10.52 13.22 -10.97
CA THR A 6 10.75 12.20 -12.01
C THR A 6 12.24 12.08 -12.28
N ILE A 7 12.80 10.88 -12.04
CA ILE A 7 14.20 10.54 -12.26
C ILE A 7 14.26 9.53 -13.41
N GLU A 8 14.56 10.01 -14.61
CA GLU A 8 14.50 9.25 -15.86
C GLU A 8 15.50 9.85 -16.84
N ASP A 9 16.41 9.08 -17.40
CA ASP A 9 17.44 9.55 -18.32
C ASP A 9 16.97 9.65 -19.76
N ASP A 10 15.96 8.85 -20.14
CA ASP A 10 15.31 9.00 -21.45
C ASP A 10 14.40 10.23 -21.48
N LEU A 11 14.81 11.24 -22.26
CA LEU A 11 14.11 12.52 -22.31
C LEU A 11 12.66 12.42 -22.83
N VAL A 12 12.40 11.44 -23.70
CA VAL A 12 11.05 11.24 -24.28
C VAL A 12 10.14 10.67 -23.19
N THR A 13 10.56 9.61 -22.55
CA THR A 13 9.83 8.98 -21.43
C THR A 13 9.64 9.96 -20.26
N ALA A 14 10.68 10.74 -19.92
CA ALA A 14 10.58 11.76 -18.88
C ALA A 14 9.54 12.84 -19.18
N GLU A 15 9.44 13.28 -20.46
CA GLU A 15 8.44 14.26 -20.89
C GLU A 15 7.03 13.67 -20.92
N GLU A 16 6.87 12.42 -21.38
CA GLU A 16 5.59 11.72 -21.35
C GLU A 16 5.05 11.59 -19.93
N ILE A 17 5.89 11.12 -18.98
CA ILE A 17 5.55 11.05 -17.55
C ILE A 17 5.15 12.43 -17.01
N ALA A 18 5.97 13.45 -17.28
CA ALA A 18 5.74 14.78 -16.74
C ALA A 18 4.46 15.42 -17.32
N THR A 19 4.20 15.22 -18.61
CA THR A 19 3.00 15.75 -19.27
C THR A 19 1.74 15.13 -18.69
N GLU A 20 1.74 13.82 -18.52
CA GLU A 20 0.61 13.10 -17.95
C GLU A 20 0.36 13.54 -16.49
N LEU A 21 1.39 13.59 -15.66
CA LEU A 21 1.24 13.99 -14.25
C LEU A 21 0.78 15.45 -14.12
N ARG A 22 1.24 16.34 -15.00
CA ARG A 22 0.76 17.74 -15.03
C ARG A 22 -0.72 17.84 -15.42
N SER A 23 -1.21 16.98 -16.34
CA SER A 23 -2.63 16.92 -16.70
C SER A 23 -3.52 16.52 -15.52
N HIS A 24 -2.96 15.73 -14.57
CA HIS A 24 -3.58 15.35 -13.30
C HIS A 24 -3.37 16.39 -12.17
N GLY A 25 -2.81 17.56 -12.45
CA GLY A 25 -2.68 18.66 -11.49
C GLY A 25 -1.46 18.57 -10.57
N PHE A 26 -0.43 17.81 -10.95
CA PHE A 26 0.84 17.75 -10.21
C PHE A 26 1.87 18.76 -10.73
N GLU A 27 2.71 19.26 -9.84
CA GLU A 27 3.96 19.93 -10.21
C GLU A 27 5.05 18.89 -10.38
N VAL A 28 5.78 18.92 -11.51
CA VAL A 28 6.76 17.87 -11.83
C VAL A 28 8.13 18.48 -12.06
N ASP A 29 9.07 18.10 -11.21
CA ASP A 29 10.51 18.31 -11.42
C ASP A 29 11.12 17.08 -12.08
N ARG A 30 12.06 17.29 -13.00
CA ARG A 30 12.71 16.20 -13.75
C ARG A 30 14.21 16.27 -13.63
N VAL A 31 14.82 15.09 -13.57
CA VAL A 31 16.28 14.93 -13.57
C VAL A 31 16.66 13.62 -14.27
N GLY A 32 17.74 13.64 -15.05
CA GLY A 32 18.16 12.53 -15.91
C GLY A 32 19.25 11.63 -15.34
N ASN A 33 19.62 11.76 -14.06
CA ASN A 33 20.64 10.92 -13.44
C ASN A 33 20.36 10.70 -11.95
N GLY A 34 20.94 9.62 -11.41
CA GLY A 34 20.68 9.23 -10.03
C GLY A 34 21.30 10.14 -8.97
N GLU A 35 22.43 10.79 -9.24
CA GLU A 35 23.12 11.65 -8.27
C GLU A 35 22.33 12.93 -8.01
N ASP A 36 21.91 13.62 -9.07
CA ASP A 36 21.06 14.80 -8.97
C ASP A 36 19.69 14.43 -8.40
N GLY A 37 19.14 13.26 -8.80
CA GLY A 37 17.88 12.73 -8.27
C GLY A 37 17.93 12.54 -6.76
N LEU A 38 18.98 11.95 -6.24
CA LEU A 38 19.21 11.80 -4.80
C LEU A 38 19.33 13.16 -4.11
N ALA A 39 20.11 14.08 -4.69
CA ALA A 39 20.28 15.42 -4.14
C ALA A 39 18.98 16.21 -4.09
N MET A 40 18.14 16.12 -5.13
CA MET A 40 16.84 16.77 -5.19
C MET A 40 15.84 16.14 -4.19
N ALA A 41 15.78 14.81 -4.12
CA ALA A 41 14.94 14.11 -3.17
C ALA A 41 15.27 14.45 -1.71
N CYS A 42 16.54 14.71 -1.39
CA CYS A 42 16.98 15.12 -0.05
C CYS A 42 16.61 16.56 0.31
N ARG A 43 16.40 17.44 -0.67
CA ARG A 43 16.15 18.89 -0.44
C ARG A 43 14.69 19.30 -0.59
N GLY A 44 13.89 18.49 -1.28
CA GLY A 44 12.54 18.87 -1.66
C GLY A 44 11.48 18.08 -0.91
N ASP A 45 10.32 18.73 -0.73
CA ASP A 45 9.11 18.10 -0.22
C ASP A 45 8.33 17.50 -1.39
N TYR A 46 8.77 16.34 -1.85
CA TYR A 46 8.06 15.59 -2.89
C TYR A 46 7.02 14.67 -2.29
N ALA A 47 5.84 14.66 -2.88
CA ALA A 47 4.74 13.78 -2.51
C ALA A 47 4.97 12.35 -2.99
N VAL A 48 5.71 12.19 -4.10
CA VAL A 48 6.12 10.90 -4.68
C VAL A 48 7.33 11.10 -5.59
N ILE A 49 8.10 10.03 -5.77
CA ILE A 49 9.22 9.95 -6.72
C ILE A 49 8.87 8.87 -7.74
N THR A 50 8.95 9.18 -9.04
CA THR A 50 9.01 8.18 -10.11
C THR A 50 10.47 7.95 -10.46
N LEU A 51 10.93 6.70 -10.49
CA LEU A 51 12.35 6.36 -10.55
C LEU A 51 12.58 5.26 -11.59
N ASP A 52 13.35 5.59 -12.64
CA ASP A 52 13.83 4.55 -13.54
C ASP A 52 14.80 3.63 -12.82
N ARG A 53 14.69 2.36 -13.11
CA ARG A 53 15.59 1.31 -12.62
C ARG A 53 16.98 1.44 -13.21
N MET A 54 17.08 1.80 -14.49
CA MET A 54 18.31 1.78 -15.28
C MET A 54 18.82 3.22 -15.53
N LEU A 55 19.39 3.83 -14.50
CA LEU A 55 19.94 5.19 -14.60
C LEU A 55 21.45 5.19 -14.81
N PRO A 56 22.00 6.18 -15.51
CA PRO A 56 23.45 6.40 -15.53
C PRO A 56 23.97 6.86 -14.17
N GLY A 57 25.17 6.40 -13.81
CA GLY A 57 25.78 6.69 -12.52
C GLY A 57 25.23 5.80 -11.40
N ILE A 58 24.31 6.30 -10.61
CA ILE A 58 23.69 5.53 -9.52
C ILE A 58 22.47 4.79 -10.05
N ASP A 59 22.52 3.46 -9.97
CA ASP A 59 21.41 2.54 -10.26
C ASP A 59 20.19 2.84 -9.38
N GLY A 60 18.97 2.74 -9.93
CA GLY A 60 17.72 3.02 -9.23
C GLY A 60 17.53 2.22 -7.93
N LEU A 61 18.00 0.95 -7.84
CA LEU A 61 17.95 0.20 -6.58
C LEU A 61 18.91 0.76 -5.53
N ALA A 62 20.11 1.16 -5.97
CA ALA A 62 21.07 1.79 -5.08
C ALA A 62 20.54 3.14 -4.58
N LEU A 63 19.87 3.91 -5.46
CA LEU A 63 19.28 5.20 -5.13
C LEU A 63 18.15 5.04 -4.10
N VAL A 64 17.18 4.15 -4.32
CA VAL A 64 16.10 3.95 -3.35
C VAL A 64 16.61 3.46 -2.01
N THR A 65 17.62 2.57 -2.03
CA THR A 65 18.29 2.11 -0.80
C THR A 65 18.96 3.27 -0.05
N ALA A 66 19.63 4.19 -0.78
CA ALA A 66 20.25 5.38 -0.20
C ALA A 66 19.19 6.32 0.42
N LEU A 67 18.07 6.57 -0.27
CA LEU A 67 16.96 7.35 0.27
C LEU A 67 16.47 6.80 1.61
N ARG A 68 16.23 5.50 1.69
CA ARG A 68 15.75 4.84 2.92
C ARG A 68 16.78 4.90 4.06
N ARG A 69 18.08 4.76 3.75
CA ARG A 69 19.16 4.93 4.76
C ARG A 69 19.25 6.35 5.29
N LEU A 70 18.91 7.35 4.48
CA LEU A 70 18.86 8.76 4.88
C LEU A 70 17.56 9.13 5.61
N GLY A 71 16.66 8.16 5.85
CA GLY A 71 15.38 8.39 6.53
C GLY A 71 14.32 9.05 5.66
N ILE A 72 14.55 9.13 4.35
CA ILE A 72 13.59 9.69 3.40
C ILE A 72 12.51 8.63 3.13
N THR A 73 11.29 8.94 3.51
CA THR A 73 10.12 8.04 3.41
C THR A 73 9.23 8.37 2.23
N THR A 74 9.54 9.40 1.44
CA THR A 74 8.80 9.74 0.22
C THR A 74 8.54 8.47 -0.62
N PRO A 75 7.29 8.18 -1.01
CA PRO A 75 6.96 7.01 -1.79
C PRO A 75 7.69 7.00 -3.13
N VAL A 76 8.12 5.81 -3.56
CA VAL A 76 8.86 5.61 -4.81
C VAL A 76 8.11 4.63 -5.70
N LEU A 77 7.66 5.09 -6.88
CA LEU A 77 7.22 4.26 -7.99
C LEU A 77 8.44 3.90 -8.85
N MET A 78 8.86 2.64 -8.76
CA MET A 78 9.91 2.12 -9.64
C MET A 78 9.36 1.89 -11.05
N ILE A 79 10.06 2.40 -12.07
CA ILE A 79 9.70 2.19 -13.48
C ILE A 79 10.86 1.43 -14.16
N SER A 80 10.55 0.40 -14.96
CA SER A 80 11.62 -0.41 -15.54
C SER A 80 11.19 -1.17 -16.79
N ALA A 81 12.11 -1.33 -17.73
CA ALA A 81 11.95 -2.26 -18.85
C ALA A 81 12.11 -3.74 -18.44
N LEU A 82 12.61 -4.01 -17.22
CA LEU A 82 12.77 -5.37 -16.72
C LEU A 82 11.43 -5.89 -16.18
N SER A 83 10.84 -6.84 -16.91
CA SER A 83 9.53 -7.44 -16.58
C SER A 83 9.65 -8.69 -15.69
N ASP A 84 10.87 -9.13 -15.35
CA ASP A 84 11.10 -10.31 -14.54
C ASP A 84 10.55 -10.12 -13.11
N VAL A 85 9.91 -11.16 -12.60
CA VAL A 85 9.34 -11.19 -11.25
C VAL A 85 10.42 -10.96 -10.19
N ASP A 86 11.62 -11.52 -10.39
CA ASP A 86 12.74 -11.37 -9.45
C ASP A 86 13.22 -9.91 -9.37
N GLU A 87 13.26 -9.18 -10.48
CA GLU A 87 13.63 -7.76 -10.49
C GLU A 87 12.57 -6.89 -9.80
N ARG A 88 11.28 -7.19 -9.99
CA ARG A 88 10.19 -6.51 -9.26
C ARG A 88 10.29 -6.74 -7.75
N VAL A 89 10.55 -7.98 -7.33
CA VAL A 89 10.77 -8.33 -5.92
C VAL A 89 11.99 -7.62 -5.36
N ARG A 90 13.09 -7.50 -6.12
CA ARG A 90 14.28 -6.73 -5.72
C ARG A 90 13.97 -5.25 -5.52
N GLY A 91 13.23 -4.63 -6.47
CA GLY A 91 12.81 -3.22 -6.37
C GLY A 91 12.03 -2.93 -5.10
N LEU A 92 11.01 -3.74 -4.83
CA LEU A 92 10.18 -3.61 -3.63
C LEU A 92 10.98 -3.88 -2.35
N ARG A 93 11.86 -4.88 -2.32
CA ARG A 93 12.74 -5.17 -1.17
C ARG A 93 13.79 -4.08 -0.92
N ALA A 94 14.23 -3.38 -1.95
CA ALA A 94 15.15 -2.26 -1.81
C ALA A 94 14.51 -1.02 -1.17
N GLY A 95 13.16 -0.99 -1.08
CA GLY A 95 12.38 0.10 -0.48
C GLY A 95 11.51 0.89 -1.46
N GLY A 96 11.33 0.39 -2.70
CA GLY A 96 10.29 0.88 -3.61
C GLY A 96 8.90 0.53 -3.08
N ASP A 97 7.93 1.42 -3.27
CA ASP A 97 6.57 1.25 -2.75
C ASP A 97 5.63 0.64 -3.80
N ASP A 98 5.93 0.82 -5.09
CA ASP A 98 5.25 0.15 -6.20
C ASP A 98 6.21 0.00 -7.39
N TYR A 99 5.81 -0.79 -8.39
CA TYR A 99 6.63 -1.11 -9.55
C TYR A 99 5.79 -1.14 -10.82
N LEU A 100 6.26 -0.48 -11.88
CA LEU A 100 5.61 -0.38 -13.19
C LEU A 100 6.59 -0.81 -14.28
N THR A 101 6.14 -1.69 -15.19
CA THR A 101 6.96 -2.16 -16.31
C THR A 101 6.76 -1.33 -17.57
N LYS A 102 7.87 -0.98 -18.26
CA LYS A 102 7.83 -0.36 -19.60
C LYS A 102 7.58 -1.46 -20.67
N PRO A 103 6.76 -1.22 -21.71
CA PRO A 103 5.92 -0.02 -21.90
C PRO A 103 4.69 -0.04 -20.99
N PHE A 104 4.23 1.12 -20.56
CA PHE A 104 3.06 1.31 -19.70
C PHE A 104 2.05 2.27 -20.32
N ALA A 105 0.80 2.18 -19.89
CA ALA A 105 -0.20 3.19 -20.19
C ALA A 105 -0.02 4.41 -19.27
N SER A 106 -0.07 5.62 -19.81
CA SER A 106 0.12 6.86 -19.04
C SER A 106 -0.91 6.98 -17.92
N ASP A 107 -2.18 6.63 -18.18
CA ASP A 107 -3.25 6.59 -17.16
C ASP A 107 -2.94 5.60 -16.01
N GLU A 108 -2.33 4.45 -16.31
CA GLU A 108 -1.93 3.48 -15.27
C GLU A 108 -0.85 4.07 -14.36
N MET A 109 0.14 4.72 -14.95
CA MET A 109 1.21 5.37 -14.22
C MET A 109 0.65 6.49 -13.32
N ALA A 110 -0.21 7.36 -13.85
CA ALA A 110 -0.84 8.42 -13.08
C ALA A 110 -1.70 7.88 -11.92
N ALA A 111 -2.51 6.85 -12.17
CA ALA A 111 -3.32 6.22 -11.12
C ALA A 111 -2.46 5.62 -9.98
N ARG A 112 -1.31 5.01 -10.29
CA ARG A 112 -0.38 4.48 -9.29
C ARG A 112 0.24 5.59 -8.45
N VAL A 113 0.65 6.70 -9.09
CA VAL A 113 1.17 7.91 -8.41
C VAL A 113 0.12 8.48 -7.45
N GLU A 114 -1.13 8.62 -7.89
CA GLU A 114 -2.23 9.09 -7.04
C GLU A 114 -2.46 8.19 -5.82
N VAL A 115 -2.43 6.86 -6.02
CA VAL A 115 -2.58 5.89 -4.93
C VAL A 115 -1.44 6.03 -3.92
N LEU A 116 -0.19 6.17 -4.38
CA LEU A 116 0.98 6.34 -3.52
C LEU A 116 0.89 7.65 -2.72
N ILE A 117 0.52 8.76 -3.37
CA ILE A 117 0.33 10.07 -2.71
C ILE A 117 -0.78 9.97 -1.66
N ARG A 118 -1.92 9.38 -2.00
CA ARG A 118 -3.05 9.23 -1.08
C ARG A 118 -2.67 8.39 0.14
N ARG A 119 -1.92 7.30 -0.04
CA ARG A 119 -1.44 6.46 1.07
C ARG A 119 -0.45 7.19 1.97
N HIS A 120 0.38 8.06 1.41
CA HIS A 120 1.42 8.78 2.14
C HIS A 120 0.94 10.14 2.67
N GLY A 121 0.05 10.82 1.93
CA GLY A 121 -0.51 12.13 2.30
C GLY A 121 -1.70 12.06 3.27
N GLN A 122 -2.24 10.90 3.55
CA GLN A 122 -2.94 10.73 4.81
C GLN A 122 -1.88 10.95 5.89
N PRO A 123 -2.07 11.94 6.80
CA PRO A 123 -1.13 12.07 7.90
C PRO A 123 -0.98 10.67 8.48
N ALA A 124 0.24 10.28 8.79
CA ALA A 124 0.49 9.27 9.80
C ALA A 124 -0.03 9.82 11.14
N VAL A 125 -1.33 9.99 11.26
CA VAL A 125 -2.03 9.67 12.48
C VAL A 125 -1.71 8.19 12.61
N ALA A 126 -0.62 7.94 13.33
CA ALA A 126 0.09 6.70 13.46
C ALA A 126 -0.77 5.57 12.91
N GLU A 127 -0.34 4.92 11.78
CA GLU A 127 -0.98 3.66 11.33
C GLU A 127 -0.93 2.58 12.40
N ASN A 128 -0.61 2.98 13.61
CA ASN A 128 -0.71 2.20 14.83
C ASN A 128 -2.16 2.00 15.25
N GLN A 129 -3.11 2.81 14.74
CA GLN A 129 -4.53 2.65 15.05
C GLN A 129 -5.36 2.63 13.78
N LEU A 130 -6.05 1.51 13.55
CA LEU A 130 -7.08 1.39 12.53
C LEU A 130 -8.46 1.54 13.20
N ARG A 131 -9.41 2.14 12.46
CA ARG A 131 -10.79 2.30 12.93
C ARG A 131 -11.78 1.96 11.83
N ALA A 132 -12.84 1.25 12.21
CA ALA A 132 -14.01 1.03 11.37
C ALA A 132 -15.25 0.98 12.27
N GLY A 133 -16.12 1.99 12.17
CA GLY A 133 -17.22 2.16 13.09
C GLY A 133 -16.75 2.28 14.55
N ASP A 134 -17.26 1.41 15.41
CA ASP A 134 -16.90 1.31 16.82
C ASP A 134 -15.71 0.37 17.12
N LEU A 135 -15.07 -0.19 16.09
CA LEU A 135 -13.88 -1.01 16.19
C LEU A 135 -12.61 -0.15 16.09
N GLU A 136 -11.68 -0.36 17.00
CA GLU A 136 -10.37 0.28 17.05
C GLU A 136 -9.29 -0.80 17.22
N LEU A 137 -8.24 -0.74 16.39
CA LEU A 137 -7.07 -1.62 16.51
C LEU A 137 -5.82 -0.78 16.72
N ASP A 138 -5.02 -1.13 17.71
CA ASP A 138 -3.67 -0.62 17.90
C ASP A 138 -2.68 -1.65 17.35
N LEU A 139 -1.99 -1.30 16.27
CA LEU A 139 -1.08 -2.19 15.55
C LEU A 139 0.25 -2.38 16.26
N MET A 140 0.67 -1.41 17.09
CA MET A 140 1.91 -1.48 17.86
C MET A 140 1.76 -2.44 19.04
N THR A 141 0.71 -2.27 19.81
CA THR A 141 0.42 -3.11 20.97
C THR A 141 -0.33 -4.39 20.60
N ARG A 142 -0.84 -4.46 19.35
CA ARG A 142 -1.71 -5.54 18.83
C ARG A 142 -2.95 -5.76 19.70
N THR A 143 -3.51 -4.67 20.19
CA THR A 143 -4.76 -4.68 20.95
C THR A 143 -5.93 -4.25 20.06
N ALA A 144 -7.10 -4.80 20.30
CA ALA A 144 -8.35 -4.43 19.65
C ALA A 144 -9.35 -3.96 20.69
N ARG A 145 -10.16 -2.97 20.34
CA ARG A 145 -11.27 -2.47 21.17
C ARG A 145 -12.53 -2.35 20.35
N ARG A 146 -13.66 -2.53 21.00
CA ARG A 146 -14.96 -2.21 20.41
C ARG A 146 -15.75 -1.34 21.38
N ALA A 147 -16.18 -0.15 20.90
CA ALA A 147 -16.84 0.84 21.76
C ALA A 147 -16.05 1.15 23.04
N GLY A 148 -14.73 1.21 22.96
CA GLY A 148 -13.81 1.46 24.07
C GLY A 148 -13.47 0.24 24.93
N GLU A 149 -14.18 -0.88 24.81
CA GLU A 149 -13.91 -2.12 25.55
C GLU A 149 -12.86 -2.97 24.83
N GLU A 150 -11.85 -3.44 25.55
CA GLU A 150 -10.78 -4.27 24.99
C GLU A 150 -11.27 -5.67 24.65
N ILE A 151 -10.88 -6.16 23.48
CA ILE A 151 -11.20 -7.49 22.96
C ILE A 151 -9.93 -8.33 22.97
N ALA A 152 -9.94 -9.44 23.71
CA ALA A 152 -8.83 -10.40 23.68
C ALA A 152 -8.88 -11.22 22.39
N LEU A 153 -7.95 -10.98 21.47
CA LEU A 153 -7.80 -11.68 20.19
C LEU A 153 -6.52 -12.53 20.18
N LEU A 154 -6.61 -13.70 19.55
CA LEU A 154 -5.42 -14.47 19.20
C LEU A 154 -4.66 -13.81 18.05
N PRO A 155 -3.36 -14.05 17.85
CA PRO A 155 -2.56 -13.42 16.81
C PRO A 155 -3.17 -13.54 15.40
N THR A 156 -3.72 -14.70 15.04
CA THR A 156 -4.39 -14.92 13.75
C THR A 156 -5.72 -14.17 13.66
N GLU A 157 -6.48 -14.10 14.75
CA GLU A 157 -7.75 -13.35 14.82
C GLU A 157 -7.49 -11.85 14.68
N PHE A 158 -6.42 -11.34 15.32
CA PHE A 158 -6.00 -9.94 15.16
C PHE A 158 -5.62 -9.62 13.73
N LYS A 159 -4.77 -10.45 13.09
CA LYS A 159 -4.36 -10.27 11.69
C LYS A 159 -5.55 -10.33 10.73
N LEU A 160 -6.51 -11.22 10.98
CA LEU A 160 -7.74 -11.32 10.21
C LEU A 160 -8.61 -10.06 10.37
N LEU A 161 -8.78 -9.56 11.59
CA LEU A 161 -9.53 -8.33 11.86
C LEU A 161 -8.83 -7.11 11.26
N GLU A 162 -7.50 -7.01 11.40
CA GLU A 162 -6.71 -5.95 10.79
C GLU A 162 -6.95 -5.88 9.28
N PHE A 163 -6.88 -7.02 8.58
CA PHE A 163 -7.08 -7.04 7.14
C PHE A 163 -8.51 -6.65 6.74
N LEU A 164 -9.52 -7.09 7.51
CA LEU A 164 -10.91 -6.69 7.29
C LEU A 164 -11.14 -5.19 7.54
N VAL A 165 -10.54 -4.61 8.59
CA VAL A 165 -10.65 -3.18 8.90
C VAL A 165 -9.97 -2.32 7.82
N ARG A 166 -8.79 -2.73 7.32
CA ARG A 166 -8.12 -2.04 6.20
C ARG A 166 -8.95 -2.03 4.91
N ASN A 167 -9.84 -3.00 4.76
CA ASN A 167 -10.73 -3.13 3.61
C ASN A 167 -12.20 -2.92 3.99
N ALA A 168 -12.48 -2.11 5.02
CA ALA A 168 -13.84 -1.85 5.47
C ALA A 168 -14.72 -1.31 4.32
N GLY A 169 -15.97 -1.74 4.25
CA GLY A 169 -16.90 -1.43 3.17
C GLY A 169 -16.67 -2.22 1.86
N GLN A 170 -15.57 -2.96 1.74
CA GLN A 170 -15.24 -3.75 0.54
C GLN A 170 -15.39 -5.24 0.78
N VAL A 171 -15.76 -5.98 -0.28
CA VAL A 171 -15.82 -7.45 -0.21
C VAL A 171 -14.43 -8.03 -0.30
N VAL A 172 -14.00 -8.68 0.78
CA VAL A 172 -12.74 -9.43 0.86
C VAL A 172 -13.00 -10.88 0.48
N THR A 173 -12.35 -11.36 -0.59
CA THR A 173 -12.52 -12.74 -1.06
C THR A 173 -11.80 -13.75 -0.18
N ARG A 174 -12.19 -15.03 -0.26
CA ARG A 174 -11.50 -16.11 0.46
C ARG A 174 -10.03 -16.21 0.06
N THR A 175 -9.71 -16.06 -1.24
CA THR A 175 -8.33 -16.09 -1.73
C THR A 175 -7.49 -14.96 -1.15
N MET A 176 -8.03 -13.73 -1.09
CA MET A 176 -7.35 -12.61 -0.45
C MET A 176 -7.06 -12.89 1.03
N LEU A 177 -8.03 -13.45 1.75
CA LEU A 177 -7.85 -13.82 3.16
C LEU A 177 -6.77 -14.90 3.32
N PHE A 178 -6.76 -15.94 2.49
CA PHE A 178 -5.72 -16.97 2.55
C PHE A 178 -4.34 -16.38 2.29
N GLN A 179 -4.22 -15.51 1.29
CA GLN A 179 -2.95 -14.87 0.95
C GLN A 179 -2.44 -13.97 2.08
N GLU A 180 -3.26 -13.05 2.56
CA GLU A 180 -2.83 -12.03 3.51
C GLU A 180 -2.68 -12.54 4.94
N VAL A 181 -3.55 -13.46 5.38
CA VAL A 181 -3.54 -13.94 6.77
C VAL A 181 -2.66 -15.16 6.94
N TRP A 182 -2.68 -16.10 5.99
CA TRP A 182 -1.96 -17.38 6.08
C TRP A 182 -0.78 -17.52 5.09
N GLY A 183 -0.63 -16.62 4.11
CA GLY A 183 0.43 -16.68 3.10
C GLY A 183 0.18 -17.73 2.01
N TYR A 184 -1.03 -18.24 1.86
CA TYR A 184 -1.38 -19.19 0.80
C TYR A 184 -1.83 -18.45 -0.46
N HIS A 185 -1.20 -18.75 -1.59
CA HIS A 185 -1.55 -18.16 -2.89
C HIS A 185 -2.71 -18.87 -3.60
N PHE A 186 -3.43 -19.75 -2.92
CA PHE A 186 -4.58 -20.49 -3.43
C PHE A 186 -5.57 -20.76 -2.31
N ASP A 187 -6.84 -21.01 -2.65
CA ASP A 187 -7.85 -21.50 -1.69
C ASP A 187 -7.70 -23.02 -1.56
N PRO A 188 -7.29 -23.54 -0.39
CA PRO A 188 -7.17 -24.99 -0.18
C PRO A 188 -8.52 -25.72 -0.09
N GLY A 189 -9.66 -25.03 -0.29
CA GLY A 189 -10.99 -25.61 -0.26
C GLY A 189 -11.43 -26.05 1.15
N THR A 190 -10.77 -25.54 2.20
CA THR A 190 -11.09 -25.88 3.59
C THR A 190 -12.04 -24.87 4.23
N ASN A 191 -12.66 -25.25 5.34
CA ASN A 191 -13.49 -24.36 6.15
C ASN A 191 -12.67 -23.48 7.14
N LEU A 192 -11.35 -23.41 6.95
CA LEU A 192 -10.44 -22.71 7.87
C LEU A 192 -10.86 -21.26 8.11
N ILE A 193 -11.13 -20.51 7.04
CA ILE A 193 -11.57 -19.11 7.14
C ILE A 193 -12.90 -19.02 7.90
N ASP A 194 -13.87 -19.87 7.57
CA ASP A 194 -15.19 -19.85 8.21
C ASP A 194 -15.11 -20.08 9.72
N VAL A 195 -14.23 -20.99 10.14
CA VAL A 195 -13.95 -21.24 11.57
C VAL A 195 -13.35 -20.01 12.23
N HIS A 196 -12.34 -19.37 11.60
CA HIS A 196 -11.72 -18.17 12.18
C HIS A 196 -12.67 -16.97 12.19
N ILE A 197 -13.46 -16.75 11.14
CA ILE A 197 -14.51 -15.72 11.12
C ILE A 197 -15.56 -16.00 12.22
N GLY A 198 -15.96 -17.25 12.39
CA GLY A 198 -16.91 -17.62 13.44
C GLY A 198 -16.38 -17.35 14.84
N ARG A 199 -15.08 -17.61 15.09
CA ARG A 199 -14.40 -17.28 16.36
C ARG A 199 -14.27 -15.77 16.54
N LEU A 200 -13.85 -15.06 15.50
CA LEU A 200 -13.70 -13.61 15.54
C LEU A 200 -15.04 -12.93 15.84
N ARG A 201 -16.15 -13.33 15.18
CA ARG A 201 -17.49 -12.84 15.48
C ARG A 201 -17.87 -13.02 16.95
N LYS A 202 -17.61 -14.20 17.52
CA LYS A 202 -17.90 -14.47 18.95
C LYS A 202 -17.14 -13.55 19.92
N ARG A 203 -16.00 -13.00 19.48
CA ARG A 203 -15.18 -12.06 20.24
C ARG A 203 -15.64 -10.62 20.11
N ILE A 204 -16.00 -10.24 18.87
CA ILE A 204 -16.33 -8.84 18.56
C ILE A 204 -17.83 -8.56 18.67
N ASP A 205 -18.71 -9.54 18.44
CA ASP A 205 -20.15 -9.32 18.53
C ASP A 205 -20.59 -9.06 19.97
N GLN A 206 -21.32 -7.97 20.15
CA GLN A 206 -21.88 -7.58 21.45
C GLN A 206 -23.41 -7.63 21.40
N PRO A 207 -24.08 -8.10 22.47
CA PRO A 207 -25.54 -8.14 22.51
C PRO A 207 -26.16 -6.75 22.29
N GLY A 208 -27.13 -6.66 21.40
CA GLY A 208 -27.84 -5.41 21.08
C GLY A 208 -27.07 -4.45 20.14
N ARG A 209 -25.87 -4.82 19.67
CA ARG A 209 -25.12 -4.05 18.69
C ARG A 209 -25.15 -4.69 17.30
N HIS A 210 -24.87 -3.87 16.30
CA HIS A 210 -24.68 -4.35 14.92
C HIS A 210 -23.53 -5.36 14.82
N GLN A 211 -23.70 -6.38 13.97
CA GLN A 211 -22.66 -7.36 13.65
C GLN A 211 -21.80 -6.83 12.51
N PRO A 212 -20.54 -6.43 12.78
CA PRO A 212 -19.74 -5.69 11.79
C PRO A 212 -19.27 -6.56 10.62
N ILE A 213 -19.11 -7.88 10.79
CA ILE A 213 -18.67 -8.77 9.73
C ILE A 213 -19.86 -9.49 9.11
N ARG A 214 -20.15 -9.22 7.82
CA ARG A 214 -21.18 -9.92 7.03
C ARG A 214 -20.56 -10.94 6.09
N THR A 215 -21.28 -12.01 5.80
CA THR A 215 -20.91 -13.01 4.79
C THR A 215 -21.56 -12.64 3.46
N VAL A 216 -20.75 -12.52 2.40
CA VAL A 216 -21.22 -12.39 1.02
C VAL A 216 -21.14 -13.77 0.38
N ARG A 217 -22.32 -14.40 0.24
CA ARG A 217 -22.43 -15.80 -0.22
C ARG A 217 -21.71 -16.01 -1.55
N GLY A 218 -20.89 -17.05 -1.62
CA GLY A 218 -20.13 -17.42 -2.82
C GLY A 218 -18.90 -16.54 -3.12
N THR A 219 -18.69 -15.43 -2.37
CA THR A 219 -17.60 -14.48 -2.65
C THR A 219 -16.63 -14.36 -1.49
N GLY A 220 -17.11 -14.05 -0.27
CA GLY A 220 -16.23 -13.81 0.87
C GLY A 220 -16.95 -13.10 2.02
N TYR A 221 -16.29 -12.09 2.57
CA TYR A 221 -16.73 -11.36 3.75
C TYR A 221 -16.57 -9.85 3.53
N VAL A 222 -17.38 -9.07 4.23
CA VAL A 222 -17.27 -7.61 4.29
C VAL A 222 -17.37 -7.17 5.73
N LEU A 223 -16.54 -6.23 6.13
CA LEU A 223 -16.67 -5.51 7.39
C LEU A 223 -17.35 -4.19 7.09
N ASP A 224 -18.48 -3.93 7.73
CA ASP A 224 -19.22 -2.69 7.55
C ASP A 224 -18.45 -1.54 8.23
N ASP A 225 -18.34 -0.40 7.56
CA ASP A 225 -17.61 0.79 8.01
C ASP A 225 -18.53 1.85 8.68
N HIS A 226 -19.82 1.63 8.64
CA HIS A 226 -20.84 2.49 9.23
C HIS A 226 -21.54 1.77 10.39
N VAL A 227 -21.15 2.13 11.61
CA VAL A 227 -21.86 1.77 12.84
C VAL A 227 -21.97 2.98 13.74
#